data_7efd5aff665436629fe71c021ba08d9b
#
_entry.id   7efd5aff665436629fe71c021ba08d9b
#
_cell.length_a   1.000
_cell.length_b   1.000
_cell.length_c   1.000
_cell.angle_alpha   90.00
_cell.angle_beta   90.00
_cell.angle_gamma   90.00
#
_symmetry.space_group_name_H-M   'P 1'
#
loop_
_entity.id
_entity.type
_entity.pdbx_description
1 polymer ?
#
loop_
_entity_poly.entity_id
_entity_poly.type
_entity_poly.pdbx_seq_one_letter_code
_entity_poly.pdbx_strand_id
1 'polypeptide(L)'
;KGKKSSQKFIPHCYKISSVENRLLLLAGLLDTDGSLSNNTFEYSTASKTLANDVAFIARSLGFSALPKPKKVNGNVYYRFNICGDLSVIPLKVGRKIPEKRKQKKSVLRTGFSVHLLDKDNFYGFTINKDNLYVMGDFTVTHNSGKTILLSKIISEIYKQNQNKDFRACVLAHRDELTYQNEDKFKKVN
;
A
#
# COMPACT_ATOMS: atom_id res chain seq x y z
N LYS A 1 6.47 32.08 14.46
CA LYS A 1 6.04 32.44 13.09
C LYS A 1 5.42 31.20 12.43
N GLY A 2 4.17 31.30 11.94
CA GLY A 2 3.45 30.19 11.33
C GLY A 2 4.10 29.67 10.06
N LYS A 3 4.06 28.35 9.83
CA LYS A 3 4.52 27.73 8.58
C LYS A 3 3.57 28.10 7.42
N LYS A 4 4.14 28.26 6.22
CA LYS A 4 3.33 28.40 4.99
C LYS A 4 2.54 27.12 4.75
N SER A 5 1.42 27.17 4.01
CA SER A 5 0.56 26.01 3.77
C SER A 5 1.31 24.84 3.11
N SER A 6 2.29 25.12 2.26
CA SER A 6 3.17 24.10 1.64
C SER A 6 4.18 23.45 2.57
N GLN A 7 4.39 23.98 3.78
CA GLN A 7 5.35 23.52 4.77
C GLN A 7 4.70 22.78 5.95
N LYS A 8 3.39 22.59 5.91
CA LYS A 8 2.65 21.86 6.95
C LYS A 8 3.06 20.38 6.97
N PHE A 9 3.08 19.79 8.16
CA PHE A 9 3.35 18.37 8.39
C PHE A 9 2.73 17.93 9.72
N ILE A 10 2.65 16.62 9.94
CA ILE A 10 2.25 16.03 11.21
C ILE A 10 3.51 15.50 11.90
N PRO A 11 3.82 15.93 13.15
CA PRO A 11 4.95 15.37 13.89
C PRO A 11 4.86 13.85 14.02
N HIS A 12 6.02 13.19 13.99
CA HIS A 12 6.10 11.72 13.96
C HIS A 12 5.41 11.06 15.16
N CYS A 13 5.53 11.65 16.36
CA CYS A 13 4.90 11.13 17.58
C CYS A 13 3.36 10.97 17.45
N TYR A 14 2.70 11.86 16.71
CA TYR A 14 1.25 11.73 16.47
C TYR A 14 0.93 10.60 15.47
N LYS A 15 1.81 10.34 14.52
CA LYS A 15 1.60 9.29 13.51
C LYS A 15 1.69 7.88 14.09
N ILE A 16 2.52 7.69 15.13
CA ILE A 16 2.76 6.41 15.82
C ILE A 16 2.02 6.27 17.15
N SER A 17 1.14 7.21 17.47
CA SER A 17 0.33 7.19 18.68
C SER A 17 -0.71 6.05 18.66
N SER A 18 -1.47 5.90 19.75
CA SER A 18 -2.52 4.89 19.85
C SER A 18 -3.54 5.00 18.69
N VAL A 19 -4.26 3.93 18.42
CA VAL A 19 -5.33 3.90 17.39
C VAL A 19 -6.33 5.00 17.63
N GLU A 20 -6.77 5.18 18.88
CA GLU A 20 -7.73 6.22 19.29
C GLU A 20 -7.23 7.63 18.99
N ASN A 21 -5.99 7.94 19.37
CA ASN A 21 -5.38 9.24 19.10
C ASN A 21 -5.24 9.52 17.60
N ARG A 22 -4.89 8.50 16.81
CA ARG A 22 -4.80 8.62 15.34
C ARG A 22 -6.18 8.83 14.71
N LEU A 23 -7.22 8.15 15.22
CA LEU A 23 -8.61 8.37 14.79
C LEU A 23 -9.09 9.78 15.11
N LEU A 24 -8.84 10.28 16.32
CA LEU A 24 -9.17 11.65 16.72
C LEU A 24 -8.42 12.69 15.88
N LEU A 25 -7.14 12.47 15.61
CA LEU A 25 -6.36 13.34 14.74
C LEU A 25 -6.90 13.36 13.31
N LEU A 26 -7.21 12.17 12.75
CA LEU A 26 -7.81 12.06 11.43
C LEU A 26 -9.17 12.75 11.39
N ALA A 27 -10.00 12.59 12.42
CA ALA A 27 -11.30 13.25 12.53
C ALA A 27 -11.14 14.77 12.47
N GLY A 28 -10.23 15.36 13.26
CA GLY A 28 -9.97 16.80 13.23
C GLY A 28 -9.52 17.32 11.87
N LEU A 29 -8.65 16.56 11.17
CA LEU A 29 -8.20 16.90 9.82
C LEU A 29 -9.34 16.85 8.80
N LEU A 30 -10.24 15.87 8.92
CA LEU A 30 -11.38 15.72 8.01
C LEU A 30 -12.50 16.71 8.34
N ASP A 31 -12.72 17.01 9.61
CA ASP A 31 -13.69 18.01 10.02
C ASP A 31 -13.31 19.43 9.53
N THR A 32 -12.03 19.74 9.46
CA THR A 32 -11.54 21.05 8.95
C THR A 32 -11.43 21.02 7.41
N ASP A 33 -10.53 20.25 6.87
CA ASP A 33 -10.06 20.31 5.48
C ASP A 33 -10.62 19.19 4.58
N GLY A 34 -11.33 18.20 5.14
CA GLY A 34 -11.94 17.11 4.38
C GLY A 34 -13.25 17.52 3.72
N SER A 35 -13.56 16.97 2.57
CA SER A 35 -14.85 17.09 1.90
C SER A 35 -15.49 15.71 1.73
N LEU A 36 -16.67 15.50 2.33
CA LEU A 36 -17.41 14.24 2.21
C LEU A 36 -18.28 14.26 0.95
N SER A 37 -18.09 13.25 0.09
CA SER A 37 -18.93 13.01 -1.07
C SER A 37 -19.07 11.51 -1.30
N ASN A 38 -20.31 11.02 -1.50
CA ASN A 38 -20.59 9.61 -1.71
C ASN A 38 -19.94 8.68 -0.68
N ASN A 39 -20.00 9.06 0.59
CA ASN A 39 -19.35 8.35 1.71
C ASN A 39 -17.84 8.11 1.51
N THR A 40 -17.17 9.05 0.89
CA THR A 40 -15.73 9.07 0.69
C THR A 40 -15.22 10.45 1.03
N PHE A 41 -14.17 10.55 1.81
CA PHE A 41 -13.53 11.83 2.06
C PHE A 41 -12.53 12.15 0.96
N GLU A 42 -12.65 13.33 0.39
CA GLU A 42 -11.59 13.94 -0.38
C GLU A 42 -10.78 14.87 0.53
N TYR A 43 -9.46 14.73 0.46
CA TYR A 43 -8.51 15.60 1.15
C TYR A 43 -7.58 16.28 0.14
N SER A 44 -7.34 17.56 0.33
CA SER A 44 -6.47 18.35 -0.55
C SER A 44 -5.55 19.26 0.25
N THR A 45 -4.27 19.31 -0.12
CA THR A 45 -3.27 20.18 0.53
C THR A 45 -2.17 20.59 -0.44
N ALA A 46 -1.57 21.75 -0.21
CA ALA A 46 -0.39 22.21 -0.93
C ALA A 46 0.91 21.54 -0.42
N SER A 47 0.91 20.92 0.75
CA SER A 47 2.06 20.27 1.32
C SER A 47 2.12 18.80 0.92
N LYS A 48 3.19 18.40 0.21
CA LYS A 48 3.50 16.99 -0.07
C LYS A 48 3.68 16.18 1.21
N THR A 49 4.38 16.76 2.18
CA THR A 49 4.64 16.11 3.47
C THR A 49 3.34 15.88 4.23
N LEU A 50 2.48 16.89 4.35
CA LEU A 50 1.18 16.74 5.00
C LEU A 50 0.29 15.70 4.29
N ALA A 51 0.27 15.70 2.95
CA ALA A 51 -0.49 14.71 2.20
C ALA A 51 -0.04 13.28 2.52
N ASN A 52 1.27 13.05 2.54
CA ASN A 52 1.85 11.74 2.89
C ASN A 52 1.58 11.38 4.36
N ASP A 53 1.66 12.34 5.28
CA ASP A 53 1.39 12.13 6.70
C ASP A 53 -0.08 11.75 6.96
N VAL A 54 -1.03 12.43 6.31
CA VAL A 54 -2.46 12.09 6.39
C VAL A 54 -2.73 10.73 5.79
N ALA A 55 -2.12 10.41 4.65
CA ALA A 55 -2.23 9.09 4.03
C ALA A 55 -1.62 7.99 4.91
N PHE A 56 -0.50 8.26 5.59
CA PHE A 56 0.11 7.33 6.54
C PHE A 56 -0.87 7.02 7.69
N ILE A 57 -1.46 8.04 8.30
CA ILE A 57 -2.44 7.87 9.38
C ILE A 57 -3.64 7.07 8.88
N ALA A 58 -4.23 7.46 7.74
CA ALA A 58 -5.40 6.78 7.18
C ALA A 58 -5.10 5.29 6.90
N ARG A 59 -3.98 4.97 6.26
CA ARG A 59 -3.57 3.59 5.96
C ARG A 59 -3.28 2.78 7.22
N SER A 60 -2.63 3.38 8.22
CA SER A 60 -2.36 2.73 9.51
C SER A 60 -3.63 2.37 10.29
N LEU A 61 -4.76 2.95 9.93
CA LEU A 61 -6.09 2.71 10.46
C LEU A 61 -6.94 1.79 9.55
N GLY A 62 -6.36 1.26 8.47
CA GLY A 62 -7.03 0.34 7.55
C GLY A 62 -7.81 1.03 6.42
N PHE A 63 -7.68 2.35 6.25
CA PHE A 63 -8.32 3.06 5.13
C PHE A 63 -7.41 3.12 3.91
N SER A 64 -8.00 3.14 2.72
CA SER A 64 -7.26 3.42 1.49
C SER A 64 -7.04 4.93 1.34
N ALA A 65 -5.81 5.35 1.08
CA ALA A 65 -5.46 6.75 0.81
C ALA A 65 -4.23 6.80 -0.11
N LEU A 66 -4.35 7.40 -1.30
CA LEU A 66 -3.26 7.47 -2.27
C LEU A 66 -3.08 8.90 -2.78
N PRO A 67 -2.19 9.71 -2.18
CA PRO A 67 -1.92 11.08 -2.61
C PRO A 67 -1.44 11.12 -4.06
N LYS A 68 -2.08 11.99 -4.86
CA LYS A 68 -1.68 12.26 -6.24
C LYS A 68 -1.43 13.76 -6.42
N PRO A 69 -0.35 14.14 -7.13
CA PRO A 69 -0.14 15.52 -7.47
C PRO A 69 -1.18 16.00 -8.50
N LYS A 70 -1.69 17.20 -8.31
CA LYS A 70 -2.60 17.89 -9.21
C LYS A 70 -2.08 19.32 -9.46
N LYS A 71 -1.84 19.67 -10.71
CA LYS A 71 -1.47 21.04 -11.09
C LYS A 71 -2.75 21.88 -11.27
N VAL A 72 -2.79 23.04 -10.63
CA VAL A 72 -3.87 24.03 -10.75
C VAL A 72 -3.22 25.40 -10.84
N ASN A 73 -3.44 26.14 -11.91
CA ASN A 73 -2.90 27.48 -12.13
C ASN A 73 -1.38 27.58 -11.86
N GLY A 74 -0.61 26.62 -12.37
CA GLY A 74 0.84 26.56 -12.19
C GLY A 74 1.33 26.04 -10.83
N ASN A 75 0.47 25.92 -9.84
CA ASN A 75 0.79 25.39 -8.51
C ASN A 75 0.50 23.88 -8.42
N VAL A 76 1.29 23.18 -7.59
CA VAL A 76 1.09 21.76 -7.32
C VAL A 76 0.39 21.59 -6.00
N TYR A 77 -0.73 20.88 -6.02
CA TYR A 77 -1.49 20.43 -4.86
C TYR A 77 -1.51 18.89 -4.82
N TYR A 78 -1.73 18.34 -3.65
CA TYR A 78 -1.90 16.90 -3.45
C TYR A 78 -3.33 16.62 -3.07
N ARG A 79 -4.02 15.84 -3.91
CA ARG A 79 -5.44 15.52 -3.75
C ARG A 79 -5.61 14.01 -3.74
N PHE A 80 -6.41 13.48 -2.83
CA PHE A 80 -6.68 12.05 -2.73
C PHE A 80 -7.96 11.77 -1.97
N ASN A 81 -8.50 10.59 -2.21
CA ASN A 81 -9.66 10.08 -1.52
C ASN A 81 -9.24 9.16 -0.37
N ILE A 82 -9.94 9.25 0.75
CA ILE A 82 -9.86 8.34 1.88
C ILE A 82 -11.12 7.49 1.86
N CYS A 83 -10.94 6.16 1.70
CA CYS A 83 -12.02 5.20 1.52
C CYS A 83 -11.88 4.04 2.51
N GLY A 84 -13.01 3.47 2.90
CA GLY A 84 -13.09 2.37 3.84
C GLY A 84 -14.39 2.44 4.62
N ASP A 85 -14.46 1.77 5.75
CA ASP A 85 -15.53 1.98 6.74
C ASP A 85 -15.22 3.22 7.57
N LEU A 86 -15.61 4.38 7.03
CA LEU A 86 -15.34 5.68 7.64
C LEU A 86 -16.26 5.98 8.83
N SER A 87 -17.26 5.14 9.12
CA SER A 87 -18.20 5.33 10.23
C SER A 87 -17.54 5.22 11.62
N VAL A 88 -16.34 4.64 11.68
CA VAL A 88 -15.55 4.51 12.92
C VAL A 88 -14.78 5.79 13.28
N ILE A 89 -14.71 6.76 12.37
CA ILE A 89 -14.00 8.03 12.61
C ILE A 89 -14.88 8.93 13.46
N PRO A 90 -14.43 9.42 14.63
CA PRO A 90 -15.23 10.21 15.55
C PRO A 90 -15.37 11.67 15.11
N LEU A 91 -16.03 11.88 13.97
CA LEU A 91 -16.28 13.20 13.39
C LEU A 91 -17.29 13.98 14.23
N LYS A 92 -17.11 15.31 14.32
CA LYS A 92 -17.97 16.20 15.08
C LYS A 92 -18.86 17.08 14.21
N VAL A 93 -18.48 17.28 12.95
CA VAL A 93 -19.27 18.07 12.01
C VAL A 93 -20.37 17.19 11.41
N GLY A 94 -21.63 17.37 11.84
CA GLY A 94 -22.76 16.49 11.49
C GLY A 94 -22.95 16.25 10.00
N ARG A 95 -22.81 17.29 9.15
CA ARG A 95 -22.89 17.16 7.67
C ARG A 95 -21.76 16.33 7.04
N LYS A 96 -20.71 16.03 7.80
CA LYS A 96 -19.55 15.23 7.37
C LYS A 96 -19.54 13.82 7.97
N ILE A 97 -20.56 13.44 8.74
CA ILE A 97 -20.69 12.08 9.26
C ILE A 97 -21.11 11.16 8.13
N PRO A 98 -20.28 10.17 7.75
CA PRO A 98 -20.62 9.25 6.68
C PRO A 98 -21.70 8.27 7.14
N GLU A 99 -22.58 7.88 6.23
CA GLU A 99 -23.52 6.81 6.50
C GLU A 99 -22.81 5.45 6.57
N LYS A 100 -23.27 4.57 7.44
CA LYS A 100 -22.78 3.20 7.51
C LYS A 100 -23.17 2.46 6.23
N ARG A 101 -22.18 1.97 5.48
CA ARG A 101 -22.42 1.23 4.25
C ARG A 101 -21.51 0.02 4.09
N LYS A 102 -21.98 -0.98 3.36
CA LYS A 102 -21.12 -2.10 2.95
C LYS A 102 -20.15 -1.64 1.87
N GLN A 103 -18.85 -1.83 2.12
CA GLN A 103 -17.81 -1.49 1.17
C GLN A 103 -17.90 -2.37 -0.07
N LYS A 104 -18.09 -1.79 -1.26
CA LYS A 104 -18.18 -2.54 -2.52
C LYS A 104 -16.82 -3.04 -3.01
N LYS A 105 -15.77 -2.21 -2.89
CA LYS A 105 -14.40 -2.56 -3.27
C LYS A 105 -13.57 -2.76 -2.01
N SER A 106 -12.83 -3.84 -1.94
CA SER A 106 -11.90 -4.07 -0.82
C SER A 106 -10.80 -3.02 -0.83
N VAL A 107 -10.60 -2.33 0.29
CA VAL A 107 -9.47 -1.40 0.50
C VAL A 107 -8.13 -2.13 0.65
N LEU A 108 -8.17 -3.46 0.86
CA LEU A 108 -6.99 -4.32 0.94
C LEU A 108 -6.49 -4.78 -0.45
N ARG A 109 -7.14 -4.34 -1.52
CA ARG A 109 -6.72 -4.64 -2.89
C ARG A 109 -6.30 -3.36 -3.59
N THR A 110 -5.10 -3.40 -4.18
CA THR A 110 -4.59 -2.31 -5.02
C THR A 110 -4.20 -2.86 -6.39
N GLY A 111 -4.35 -2.03 -7.42
CA GLY A 111 -3.81 -2.31 -8.73
C GLY A 111 -2.30 -2.03 -8.74
N PHE A 112 -1.57 -2.76 -9.57
CA PHE A 112 -0.15 -2.50 -9.82
C PHE A 112 0.13 -2.59 -11.32
N SER A 113 1.22 -1.97 -11.74
CA SER A 113 1.74 -2.09 -13.10
C SER A 113 3.17 -2.65 -13.04
N VAL A 114 3.53 -3.41 -14.06
CA VAL A 114 4.87 -3.96 -14.20
C VAL A 114 5.57 -3.24 -15.33
N HIS A 115 6.75 -2.70 -15.05
CA HIS A 115 7.59 -2.04 -16.02
C HIS A 115 8.94 -2.76 -16.09
N LEU A 116 9.45 -2.95 -17.31
CA LEU A 116 10.81 -3.46 -17.50
C LEU A 116 11.80 -2.41 -17.01
N LEU A 117 12.75 -2.85 -16.20
CA LEU A 117 13.89 -2.05 -15.75
C LEU A 117 15.19 -2.65 -16.31
N ASP A 118 16.24 -1.87 -16.31
CA ASP A 118 17.58 -2.36 -16.63
C ASP A 118 18.10 -3.34 -15.57
N LYS A 119 19.19 -4.02 -15.88
CA LYS A 119 19.86 -4.91 -14.92
C LYS A 119 20.41 -4.10 -13.76
N ASP A 120 20.07 -4.54 -12.55
CA ASP A 120 20.49 -3.90 -11.30
C ASP A 120 20.74 -4.95 -10.22
N ASN A 121 21.37 -4.54 -9.12
CA ASN A 121 21.61 -5.40 -7.97
C ASN A 121 20.33 -5.62 -7.18
N PHE A 122 20.13 -6.86 -6.71
CA PHE A 122 19.02 -7.21 -5.83
C PHE A 122 19.51 -7.37 -4.40
N TYR A 123 18.80 -6.72 -3.49
CA TYR A 123 19.04 -6.82 -2.06
C TYR A 123 17.84 -7.49 -1.41
N GLY A 124 18.11 -8.38 -0.46
CA GLY A 124 17.06 -9.09 0.27
C GLY A 124 17.47 -9.29 1.72
N PHE A 125 16.50 -9.64 2.53
CA PHE A 125 16.68 -9.95 3.94
C PHE A 125 15.81 -11.16 4.30
N THR A 126 16.16 -11.86 5.35
CA THR A 126 15.39 -12.99 5.87
C THR A 126 14.62 -12.55 7.11
N ILE A 127 13.36 -12.94 7.18
CA ILE A 127 12.47 -12.66 8.31
C ILE A 127 12.03 -14.00 8.89
N ASN A 128 11.92 -14.07 10.22
CA ASN A 128 11.42 -15.25 10.92
C ASN A 128 9.91 -15.41 10.75
N LYS A 129 9.40 -16.62 11.04
CA LYS A 129 7.98 -17.01 11.00
C LYS A 129 7.40 -17.04 9.57
N ASP A 130 6.36 -16.23 9.33
CA ASP A 130 5.56 -16.23 8.10
C ASP A 130 6.23 -15.54 6.91
N ASN A 131 7.42 -14.97 7.10
CA ASN A 131 8.14 -14.17 6.10
C ASN A 131 7.36 -12.97 5.55
N LEU A 132 6.34 -12.50 6.26
CA LEU A 132 5.59 -11.30 5.90
C LEU A 132 6.21 -10.05 6.53
N TYR A 133 6.23 -8.96 5.76
CA TYR A 133 6.61 -7.65 6.29
C TYR A 133 5.75 -6.55 5.70
N VAL A 134 5.69 -5.44 6.41
CA VAL A 134 4.90 -4.26 6.03
C VAL A 134 5.82 -3.23 5.38
N MET A 135 5.49 -2.83 4.17
CA MET A 135 6.17 -1.75 3.48
C MET A 135 5.77 -0.37 4.05
N GLY A 136 6.52 0.67 3.71
CA GLY A 136 6.25 2.03 4.19
C GLY A 136 4.90 2.63 3.78
N ASP A 137 4.23 2.03 2.80
CA ASP A 137 2.88 2.38 2.37
C ASP A 137 1.78 1.48 2.96
N PHE A 138 2.13 0.66 3.96
CA PHE A 138 1.29 -0.36 4.60
C PHE A 138 0.91 -1.55 3.71
N THR A 139 1.53 -1.71 2.56
CA THR A 139 1.40 -2.95 1.78
C THR A 139 2.11 -4.08 2.52
N VAL A 140 1.40 -5.17 2.78
CA VAL A 140 1.99 -6.39 3.30
C VAL A 140 2.51 -7.21 2.13
N THR A 141 3.77 -7.59 2.19
CA THR A 141 4.40 -8.42 1.16
C THR A 141 5.21 -9.53 1.78
N HIS A 142 5.50 -10.55 0.97
CA HIS A 142 6.26 -11.71 1.38
C HIS A 142 7.70 -11.60 0.88
N ASN A 143 8.66 -11.93 1.73
CA ASN A 143 10.08 -11.84 1.39
C ASN A 143 10.52 -12.83 0.30
N SER A 144 9.81 -13.93 0.08
CA SER A 144 10.25 -15.02 -0.80
C SER A 144 9.38 -15.27 -2.04
N GLY A 145 8.74 -14.26 -2.59
CA GLY A 145 7.95 -14.40 -3.84
C GLY A 145 8.76 -14.88 -5.07
N LYS A 146 10.09 -14.82 -5.02
CA LYS A 146 10.98 -15.19 -6.12
C LYS A 146 10.81 -16.64 -6.59
N THR A 147 10.71 -17.59 -5.68
CA THR A 147 10.57 -19.01 -6.03
C THR A 147 9.23 -19.33 -6.68
N ILE A 148 8.13 -18.70 -6.18
CA ILE A 148 6.80 -18.88 -6.77
C ILE A 148 6.76 -18.23 -8.16
N LEU A 149 7.33 -17.04 -8.31
CA LEU A 149 7.42 -16.36 -9.60
C LEU A 149 8.25 -17.18 -10.60
N LEU A 150 9.41 -17.70 -10.17
CA LEU A 150 10.26 -18.55 -11.01
C LEU A 150 9.52 -19.82 -11.44
N SER A 151 8.83 -20.50 -10.51
CA SER A 151 8.05 -21.70 -10.82
C SER A 151 6.95 -21.39 -11.85
N LYS A 152 6.27 -20.25 -11.68
CA LYS A 152 5.21 -19.82 -12.61
C LYS A 152 5.76 -19.46 -13.99
N ILE A 153 6.91 -18.78 -14.06
CA ILE A 153 7.59 -18.46 -15.33
C ILE A 153 8.00 -19.72 -16.05
N ILE A 154 8.63 -20.67 -15.36
CA ILE A 154 9.05 -21.96 -15.95
C ILE A 154 7.83 -22.73 -16.45
N SER A 155 6.76 -22.80 -15.66
CA SER A 155 5.51 -23.46 -16.07
C SER A 155 4.90 -22.79 -17.32
N GLU A 156 4.93 -21.48 -17.41
CA GLU A 156 4.38 -20.75 -18.56
C GLU A 156 5.23 -20.93 -19.81
N ILE A 157 6.56 -20.90 -19.69
CA ILE A 157 7.48 -21.19 -20.80
C ILE A 157 7.30 -22.64 -21.28
N TYR A 158 7.14 -23.59 -20.36
CA TYR A 158 6.87 -24.99 -20.69
C TYR A 158 5.57 -25.15 -21.51
N LYS A 159 4.49 -24.49 -21.09
CA LYS A 159 3.20 -24.50 -21.80
C LYS A 159 3.29 -23.89 -23.20
N GLN A 160 4.05 -22.81 -23.37
CA GLN A 160 4.19 -22.12 -24.65
C GLN A 160 5.06 -22.88 -25.64
N ASN A 161 6.08 -23.58 -25.17
CA ASN A 161 7.02 -24.28 -26.07
C ASN A 161 6.53 -25.64 -26.53
N GLN A 162 5.53 -26.25 -25.91
CA GLN A 162 4.99 -27.59 -26.22
C GLN A 162 6.07 -28.67 -26.54
N ASN A 163 7.31 -28.41 -26.14
CA ASN A 163 8.45 -29.21 -26.52
C ASN A 163 8.69 -30.29 -25.45
N LYS A 164 8.57 -31.55 -25.82
CA LYS A 164 8.72 -32.69 -24.90
C LYS A 164 10.10 -32.77 -24.23
N ASP A 165 11.11 -32.11 -24.79
CA ASP A 165 12.46 -32.08 -24.26
C ASP A 165 12.82 -30.83 -23.45
N PHE A 166 11.83 -29.99 -23.09
CA PHE A 166 12.08 -28.85 -22.26
C PHE A 166 12.56 -29.27 -20.87
N ARG A 167 13.75 -28.81 -20.49
CA ARG A 167 14.34 -29.03 -19.17
C ARG A 167 14.68 -27.69 -18.55
N ALA A 168 14.27 -27.49 -17.32
CA ALA A 168 14.64 -26.32 -16.53
C ALA A 168 15.56 -26.75 -15.38
N CYS A 169 16.64 -26.01 -15.18
CA CYS A 169 17.54 -26.22 -14.05
C CYS A 169 17.47 -24.99 -13.14
N VAL A 170 17.14 -25.20 -11.87
CA VAL A 170 17.13 -24.16 -10.86
C VAL A 170 18.29 -24.41 -9.91
N LEU A 171 19.27 -23.49 -9.94
CA LEU A 171 20.43 -23.56 -9.06
C LEU A 171 20.18 -22.72 -7.79
N ALA A 172 20.42 -23.32 -6.64
CA ALA A 172 20.37 -22.66 -5.36
C ALA A 172 21.69 -22.90 -4.61
N HIS A 173 22.18 -21.90 -3.91
CA HIS A 173 23.47 -21.99 -3.20
C HIS A 173 23.35 -22.59 -1.78
N ARG A 174 22.13 -22.95 -1.33
CA ARG A 174 21.86 -23.60 -0.05
C ARG A 174 20.83 -24.70 -0.21
N ASP A 175 21.06 -25.81 0.47
CA ASP A 175 20.20 -27.02 0.41
C ASP A 175 18.76 -26.73 0.84
N GLU A 176 18.56 -25.92 1.89
CA GLU A 176 17.24 -25.49 2.35
C GLU A 176 16.42 -24.81 1.24
N LEU A 177 17.08 -24.00 0.39
CA LEU A 177 16.42 -23.34 -0.75
C LEU A 177 16.06 -24.36 -1.85
N THR A 178 16.86 -25.41 -2.01
CA THR A 178 16.59 -26.47 -2.97
C THR A 178 15.34 -27.24 -2.58
N TYR A 179 15.22 -27.68 -1.33
CA TYR A 179 14.02 -28.34 -0.80
C TYR A 179 12.76 -27.46 -0.85
N GLN A 180 12.88 -26.19 -0.47
CA GLN A 180 11.76 -25.23 -0.57
C GLN A 180 11.31 -25.00 -2.02
N ASN A 181 12.24 -24.99 -2.95
CA ASN A 181 11.95 -24.87 -4.37
C ASN A 181 11.21 -26.10 -4.89
N GLU A 182 11.68 -27.31 -4.56
CA GLU A 182 11.05 -28.57 -4.96
C GLU A 182 9.59 -28.67 -4.46
N ASP A 183 9.34 -28.38 -3.18
CA ASP A 183 7.99 -28.40 -2.60
C ASP A 183 7.04 -27.40 -3.26
N LYS A 184 7.54 -26.23 -3.62
CA LYS A 184 6.75 -25.20 -4.32
C LYS A 184 6.50 -25.55 -5.78
N PHE A 185 7.46 -26.16 -6.46
CA PHE A 185 7.26 -26.66 -7.84
C PHE A 185 6.20 -27.75 -7.89
N LYS A 186 6.18 -28.67 -6.92
CA LYS A 186 5.15 -29.72 -6.80
C LYS A 186 3.75 -29.18 -6.54
N LYS A 187 3.63 -28.01 -5.90
CA LYS A 187 2.32 -27.36 -5.59
C LYS A 187 1.78 -26.49 -6.73
N VAL A 188 2.58 -26.16 -7.72
CA VAL A 188 2.20 -25.28 -8.85
C VAL A 188 1.87 -26.07 -10.11
N ASN A 189 2.29 -27.32 -10.20
CA ASN A 189 1.97 -28.31 -11.24
C ASN A 189 0.93 -29.30 -10.73
#